data_80bd56f08b7cdc589291eb91ad6d85ab
#
_entry.id   80bd56f08b7cdc589291eb91ad6d85ab
#
_cell.length_a   1.000
_cell.length_b   1.000
_cell.length_c   1.000
_cell.angle_alpha   90.00
_cell.angle_beta   90.00
_cell.angle_gamma   90.00
#
_symmetry.space_group_name_H-M   'P 1'
#
loop_
_entity.id
_entity.type
_entity.pdbx_description
1 polymer ?
#
loop_
_entity_poly.entity_id
_entity_poly.type
_entity_poly.pdbx_seq_one_letter_code
_entity_poly.pdbx_strand_id
1 'polypeptide(L)'
;SVLWNEIVEEEKKNYPDVKVEHILVDAAATYLCLKPTMFDVMVMENMFGDILSDQGGGILGSLGLMPSACIGPDKAYYEPSHGSAPDIAGKNIANPYSMIGSVAMMLEFSFGMVAESRNLWQAMQSVFAKGYSTPDLSKPGAGVKMISTSEFGDLVVNELKAMPKV
;
A
#
# COMPACT_ATOMS: atom_id res chain seq x y z
N SER A 1 -16.91 -1.11 19.28
CA SER A 1 -18.20 -0.87 19.93
C SER A 1 -19.00 -2.17 20.03
N VAL A 2 -20.01 -2.23 20.90
CA VAL A 2 -20.88 -3.41 21.02
C VAL A 2 -21.57 -3.70 19.70
N LEU A 3 -22.22 -2.70 19.10
CA LEU A 3 -22.91 -2.83 17.81
C LEU A 3 -21.98 -3.36 16.69
N TRP A 4 -20.74 -2.90 16.63
CA TRP A 4 -19.76 -3.40 15.65
C TRP A 4 -19.55 -4.91 15.81
N ASN A 5 -19.31 -5.36 17.04
CA ASN A 5 -19.07 -6.78 17.32
C ASN A 5 -20.31 -7.63 17.00
N GLU A 6 -21.51 -7.15 17.35
CA GLU A 6 -22.77 -7.84 17.06
C GLU A 6 -22.97 -8.04 15.54
N ILE A 7 -22.72 -6.98 14.74
CA ILE A 7 -22.83 -7.05 13.27
C ILE A 7 -21.79 -8.01 12.68
N VAL A 8 -20.55 -7.96 13.17
CA VAL A 8 -19.49 -8.87 12.68
C VAL A 8 -19.82 -10.33 13.04
N GLU A 9 -20.36 -10.60 14.25
CA GLU A 9 -20.79 -11.94 14.64
C GLU A 9 -22.01 -12.46 13.86
N GLU A 10 -22.86 -11.57 13.38
CA GLU A 10 -23.97 -11.92 12.48
C GLU A 10 -23.44 -12.21 11.07
N GLU A 11 -22.61 -11.31 10.51
CA GLU A 11 -22.14 -11.40 9.14
C GLU A 11 -21.21 -12.59 8.90
N LYS A 12 -20.36 -12.94 9.88
CA LYS A 12 -19.46 -14.09 9.74
C LYS A 12 -20.16 -15.42 9.50
N LYS A 13 -21.46 -15.53 9.85
CA LYS A 13 -22.26 -16.74 9.58
C LYS A 13 -22.43 -16.98 8.06
N ASN A 14 -22.33 -15.93 7.28
CA ASN A 14 -22.40 -15.98 5.81
C ASN A 14 -21.06 -16.45 5.20
N TYR A 15 -19.98 -16.49 5.99
CA TYR A 15 -18.62 -16.83 5.55
C TYR A 15 -17.99 -17.89 6.47
N PRO A 16 -18.51 -19.13 6.47
CA PRO A 16 -18.10 -20.18 7.43
C PRO A 16 -16.64 -20.61 7.29
N ASP A 17 -16.04 -20.39 6.11
CA ASP A 17 -14.63 -20.74 5.84
C ASP A 17 -13.65 -19.62 6.22
N VAL A 18 -14.15 -18.46 6.70
CA VAL A 18 -13.32 -17.34 7.14
C VAL A 18 -13.16 -17.36 8.65
N LYS A 19 -11.93 -17.49 9.12
CA LYS A 19 -11.62 -17.36 10.56
C LYS A 19 -11.65 -15.88 10.94
N VAL A 20 -12.58 -15.51 11.82
CA VAL A 20 -12.72 -14.15 12.34
C VAL A 20 -12.28 -14.10 13.80
N GLU A 21 -11.39 -13.17 14.11
CA GLU A 21 -10.93 -12.89 15.49
C GLU A 21 -11.16 -11.41 15.82
N HIS A 22 -11.64 -11.14 17.04
CA HIS A 22 -11.77 -9.79 17.57
C HIS A 22 -10.51 -9.42 18.35
N ILE A 23 -9.90 -8.32 17.99
CA ILE A 23 -8.69 -7.79 18.63
C ILE A 23 -8.94 -6.35 19.05
N LEU A 24 -8.57 -5.99 20.27
CA LEU A 24 -8.60 -4.60 20.73
C LEU A 24 -7.54 -3.78 19.99
N VAL A 25 -7.84 -2.52 19.72
CA VAL A 25 -6.97 -1.66 18.88
C VAL A 25 -5.56 -1.47 19.43
N ASP A 26 -5.40 -1.39 20.75
CA ASP A 26 -4.10 -1.31 21.43
C ASP A 26 -3.27 -2.59 21.24
N ALA A 27 -3.92 -3.75 21.35
CA ALA A 27 -3.28 -5.03 21.05
C ALA A 27 -2.98 -5.18 19.56
N ALA A 28 -3.89 -4.75 18.67
CA ALA A 28 -3.67 -4.75 17.23
C ALA A 28 -2.47 -3.89 16.83
N ALA A 29 -2.34 -2.68 17.42
CA ALA A 29 -1.19 -1.81 17.21
C ALA A 29 0.13 -2.48 17.63
N THR A 30 0.13 -3.18 18.77
CA THR A 30 1.29 -3.93 19.25
C THR A 30 1.64 -5.09 18.32
N TYR A 31 0.64 -5.88 17.92
CA TYR A 31 0.87 -7.04 17.06
C TYR A 31 1.27 -6.65 15.64
N LEU A 32 0.78 -5.52 15.12
CA LEU A 32 1.21 -5.00 13.82
C LEU A 32 2.72 -4.74 13.79
N CYS A 33 3.29 -4.27 14.91
CA CYS A 33 4.74 -4.09 15.02
C CYS A 33 5.50 -5.41 15.23
N LEU A 34 4.97 -6.31 16.08
CA LEU A 34 5.72 -7.49 16.53
C LEU A 34 5.49 -8.74 15.68
N LYS A 35 4.31 -8.85 15.08
CA LYS A 35 3.85 -10.04 14.36
C LYS A 35 2.95 -9.67 13.17
N PRO A 36 3.38 -8.81 12.24
CA PRO A 36 2.53 -8.32 11.16
C PRO A 36 1.96 -9.45 10.29
N THR A 37 2.68 -10.57 10.17
CA THR A 37 2.28 -11.73 9.37
C THR A 37 1.12 -12.53 9.97
N MET A 38 0.64 -12.20 11.16
CA MET A 38 -0.56 -12.83 11.71
C MET A 38 -1.86 -12.30 11.10
N PHE A 39 -1.80 -11.16 10.43
CA PHE A 39 -2.96 -10.53 9.83
C PHE A 39 -3.00 -10.81 8.33
N ASP A 40 -4.05 -11.48 7.85
CA ASP A 40 -4.34 -11.60 6.42
C ASP A 40 -5.13 -10.38 5.94
N VAL A 41 -6.22 -10.07 6.66
CA VAL A 41 -7.07 -8.89 6.44
C VAL A 41 -7.48 -8.31 7.78
N MET A 42 -7.44 -7.00 7.90
CA MET A 42 -7.92 -6.26 9.07
C MET A 42 -9.12 -5.40 8.67
N VAL A 43 -10.24 -5.59 9.34
CA VAL A 43 -11.46 -4.79 9.17
C VAL A 43 -11.70 -3.97 10.44
N MET A 44 -11.90 -2.67 10.29
CA MET A 44 -12.07 -1.76 11.41
C MET A 44 -12.83 -0.50 10.97
N GLU A 45 -13.29 0.29 11.93
CA GLU A 45 -13.89 1.58 11.64
C GLU A 45 -12.81 2.61 11.22
N ASN A 46 -13.26 3.72 10.61
CA ASN A 46 -12.39 4.67 9.93
C ASN A 46 -11.24 5.20 10.78
N MET A 47 -11.51 5.63 12.01
CA MET A 47 -10.49 6.25 12.89
C MET A 47 -9.36 5.26 13.23
N PHE A 48 -9.71 4.01 13.53
CA PHE A 48 -8.70 2.99 13.82
C PHE A 48 -7.98 2.55 12.54
N GLY A 49 -8.69 2.53 11.42
CA GLY A 49 -8.10 2.28 10.11
C GLY A 49 -7.01 3.28 9.77
N ASP A 50 -7.30 4.56 9.89
CA ASP A 50 -6.34 5.65 9.62
C ASP A 50 -5.10 5.55 10.52
N ILE A 51 -5.30 5.28 11.84
CA ILE A 51 -4.18 5.17 12.78
C ILE A 51 -3.30 3.94 12.47
N LEU A 52 -3.91 2.79 12.28
CA LEU A 52 -3.15 1.54 12.09
C LEU A 52 -2.54 1.43 10.69
N SER A 53 -3.15 2.00 9.67
CA SER A 53 -2.55 2.05 8.34
C SER A 53 -1.30 2.95 8.32
N ASP A 54 -1.35 4.13 8.93
CA ASP A 54 -0.19 5.02 9.04
C ASP A 54 0.93 4.39 9.88
N GLN A 55 0.57 3.66 10.95
CA GLN A 55 1.54 2.85 11.71
C GLN A 55 2.19 1.78 10.82
N GLY A 56 1.41 1.13 9.94
CA GLY A 56 1.93 0.20 8.94
C GLY A 56 2.92 0.86 7.99
N GLY A 57 2.62 2.06 7.52
CA GLY A 57 3.55 2.89 6.73
C GLY A 57 4.84 3.22 7.46
N GLY A 58 4.74 3.51 8.76
CA GLY A 58 5.91 3.70 9.63
C GLY A 58 6.77 2.45 9.76
N ILE A 59 6.16 1.26 9.85
CA ILE A 59 6.86 -0.03 9.89
C ILE A 59 7.56 -0.32 8.55
N LEU A 60 6.93 0.02 7.43
CA LEU A 60 7.52 -0.09 6.09
C LEU A 60 8.67 0.92 5.87
N GLY A 61 8.73 1.97 6.66
CA GLY A 61 9.76 3.00 6.61
C GLY A 61 9.38 4.23 5.77
N SER A 62 8.24 4.24 5.09
CA SER A 62 7.74 5.41 4.36
C SER A 62 6.23 5.33 4.09
N LEU A 63 5.53 6.44 4.31
CA LEU A 63 4.15 6.61 3.86
C LEU A 63 4.01 6.57 2.34
N GLY A 64 5.07 6.91 1.61
CA GLY A 64 5.14 6.83 0.15
C GLY A 64 5.05 5.41 -0.43
N LEU A 65 4.99 4.38 0.43
CA LEU A 65 4.82 2.97 0.03
C LEU A 65 3.38 2.47 0.16
N MET A 66 2.42 3.32 0.54
CA MET A 66 1.06 2.92 0.90
C MET A 66 0.03 3.29 -0.17
N PRO A 67 -0.22 2.44 -1.17
CA PRO A 67 -1.32 2.62 -2.10
C PRO A 67 -2.66 2.37 -1.43
N SER A 68 -3.73 2.97 -1.95
CA SER A 68 -5.08 2.79 -1.46
C SER A 68 -6.10 2.71 -2.58
N ALA A 69 -7.21 2.05 -2.30
CA ALA A 69 -8.36 1.93 -3.18
C ALA A 69 -9.65 2.01 -2.37
N CYS A 70 -10.55 2.90 -2.74
CA CYS A 70 -11.91 2.95 -2.21
C CYS A 70 -12.85 2.41 -3.30
N ILE A 71 -13.42 1.24 -3.04
CA ILE A 71 -14.21 0.49 -4.03
C ILE A 71 -15.64 0.40 -3.54
N GLY A 72 -16.57 0.95 -4.32
CA GLY A 72 -18.00 0.83 -4.12
C GLY A 72 -18.63 -0.03 -5.22
N PRO A 73 -19.95 -0.27 -5.13
CA PRO A 73 -20.64 -1.12 -6.09
C PRO A 73 -20.62 -0.60 -7.54
N ASP A 74 -20.64 0.72 -7.72
CA ASP A 74 -20.73 1.35 -9.04
C ASP A 74 -19.56 2.24 -9.40
N LYS A 75 -18.78 2.65 -8.40
CA LYS A 75 -17.69 3.62 -8.56
C LYS A 75 -16.53 3.27 -7.64
N ALA A 76 -15.33 3.58 -8.10
CA ALA A 76 -14.12 3.46 -7.30
C ALA A 76 -13.23 4.69 -7.50
N TYR A 77 -12.39 4.98 -6.51
CA TYR A 77 -11.27 5.90 -6.68
C TYR A 77 -10.00 5.30 -6.05
N TYR A 78 -8.87 5.74 -6.55
CA TYR A 78 -7.57 5.20 -6.22
C TYR A 78 -6.61 6.34 -5.93
N GLU A 79 -6.04 6.34 -4.76
CA GLU A 79 -5.13 7.38 -4.29
C GLU A 79 -4.10 6.80 -3.31
N PRO A 80 -2.98 7.47 -3.06
CA PRO A 80 -2.12 7.12 -1.94
C PRO A 80 -2.84 7.34 -0.60
N SER A 81 -2.51 6.55 0.43
CA SER A 81 -3.00 6.80 1.79
C SER A 81 -2.45 8.09 2.40
N HIS A 82 -1.27 8.53 1.96
CA HIS A 82 -0.62 9.73 2.47
C HIS A 82 -1.25 11.01 1.94
N GLY A 83 -1.10 12.12 2.69
CA GLY A 83 -1.54 13.45 2.30
C GLY A 83 -0.62 14.12 1.24
N SER A 84 -0.82 15.42 1.02
CA SER A 84 -0.19 16.21 -0.04
C SER A 84 1.28 16.59 0.19
N ALA A 85 1.82 16.41 1.39
CA ALA A 85 3.20 16.70 1.79
C ALA A 85 3.70 18.07 1.28
N PRO A 86 3.10 19.20 1.70
CA PRO A 86 3.40 20.53 1.16
C PRO A 86 4.87 20.91 1.31
N ASP A 87 5.55 20.40 2.32
CA ASP A 87 6.96 20.70 2.62
C ASP A 87 7.92 20.21 1.52
N ILE A 88 7.53 19.21 0.75
CA ILE A 88 8.34 18.63 -0.35
C ILE A 88 7.74 18.87 -1.73
N ALA A 89 6.62 19.56 -1.82
CA ALA A 89 5.99 19.89 -3.10
C ALA A 89 6.95 20.63 -4.03
N GLY A 90 7.01 20.22 -5.30
CA GLY A 90 7.89 20.80 -6.30
C GLY A 90 9.38 20.44 -6.20
N LYS A 91 9.81 19.71 -5.16
CA LYS A 91 11.24 19.36 -4.98
C LYS A 91 11.68 18.11 -5.72
N ASN A 92 10.75 17.39 -6.36
CA ASN A 92 11.03 16.15 -7.10
C ASN A 92 11.70 15.05 -6.26
N ILE A 93 11.35 14.94 -4.98
CA ILE A 93 11.95 13.99 -4.03
C ILE A 93 10.95 13.01 -3.41
N ALA A 94 9.65 13.21 -3.64
CA ALA A 94 8.61 12.32 -3.14
C ALA A 94 8.73 10.93 -3.77
N ASN A 95 8.45 9.89 -2.98
CA ASN A 95 8.37 8.53 -3.48
C ASN A 95 7.03 8.32 -4.23
N PRO A 96 7.04 8.01 -5.53
CA PRO A 96 5.80 7.84 -6.29
C PRO A 96 5.23 6.42 -6.22
N TYR A 97 5.84 5.52 -5.45
CA TYR A 97 5.46 4.10 -5.40
C TYR A 97 3.99 3.91 -5.03
N SER A 98 3.49 4.63 -4.02
CA SER A 98 2.09 4.50 -3.59
C SER A 98 1.10 4.92 -4.69
N MET A 99 1.37 6.00 -5.43
CA MET A 99 0.52 6.42 -6.54
C MET A 99 0.56 5.41 -7.69
N ILE A 100 1.74 4.91 -8.06
CA ILE A 100 1.87 3.88 -9.11
C ILE A 100 1.19 2.58 -8.66
N GLY A 101 1.32 2.21 -7.38
CA GLY A 101 0.63 1.06 -6.79
C GLY A 101 -0.90 1.22 -6.80
N SER A 102 -1.41 2.44 -6.54
CA SER A 102 -2.85 2.73 -6.66
C SER A 102 -3.34 2.54 -8.10
N VAL A 103 -2.52 2.88 -9.11
CA VAL A 103 -2.82 2.57 -10.52
C VAL A 103 -2.82 1.06 -10.77
N ALA A 104 -1.89 0.30 -10.19
CA ALA A 104 -1.90 -1.15 -10.30
C ALA A 104 -3.18 -1.76 -9.71
N MET A 105 -3.63 -1.27 -8.54
CA MET A 105 -4.92 -1.67 -7.96
C MET A 105 -6.11 -1.31 -8.86
N MET A 106 -6.08 -0.14 -9.51
CA MET A 106 -7.11 0.26 -10.47
C MET A 106 -7.17 -0.69 -11.67
N LEU A 107 -6.03 -1.08 -12.22
CA LEU A 107 -5.96 -2.06 -13.31
C LEU A 107 -6.61 -3.38 -12.92
N GLU A 108 -6.32 -3.86 -11.72
CA GLU A 108 -6.84 -5.13 -11.22
C GLU A 108 -8.34 -5.05 -10.88
N PHE A 109 -8.72 -4.11 -10.01
CA PHE A 109 -10.06 -4.10 -9.41
C PHE A 109 -11.13 -3.48 -10.31
N SER A 110 -10.80 -2.42 -11.07
CA SER A 110 -11.78 -1.78 -11.95
C SER A 110 -11.77 -2.34 -13.37
N PHE A 111 -10.63 -2.76 -13.88
CA PHE A 111 -10.50 -3.18 -15.28
C PHE A 111 -10.28 -4.68 -15.46
N GLY A 112 -10.07 -5.47 -14.39
CA GLY A 112 -9.78 -6.90 -14.47
C GLY A 112 -8.44 -7.23 -15.14
N MET A 113 -7.56 -6.25 -15.30
CA MET A 113 -6.24 -6.36 -15.93
C MET A 113 -5.19 -6.88 -14.93
N VAL A 114 -5.41 -8.12 -14.46
CA VAL A 114 -4.61 -8.73 -13.38
C VAL A 114 -3.15 -8.92 -13.78
N ALA A 115 -2.89 -9.27 -15.03
CA ALA A 115 -1.53 -9.51 -15.52
C ALA A 115 -0.73 -8.21 -15.63
N GLU A 116 -1.35 -7.14 -16.12
CA GLU A 116 -0.75 -5.81 -16.20
C GLU A 116 -0.51 -5.21 -14.82
N SER A 117 -1.47 -5.38 -13.89
CA SER A 117 -1.29 -5.02 -12.48
C SER A 117 -0.06 -5.70 -11.89
N ARG A 118 0.04 -7.01 -12.06
CA ARG A 118 1.19 -7.79 -11.57
C ARG A 118 2.51 -7.34 -12.17
N ASN A 119 2.54 -7.07 -13.47
CA ASN A 119 3.73 -6.54 -14.14
C ASN A 119 4.14 -5.18 -13.57
N LEU A 120 3.18 -4.30 -13.28
CA LEU A 120 3.46 -3.00 -12.68
C LEU A 120 4.05 -3.13 -11.26
N TRP A 121 3.50 -4.02 -10.43
CA TRP A 121 4.07 -4.34 -9.12
C TRP A 121 5.50 -4.88 -9.22
N GLN A 122 5.76 -5.79 -10.14
CA GLN A 122 7.10 -6.35 -10.37
C GLN A 122 8.09 -5.30 -10.86
N ALA A 123 7.66 -4.41 -11.76
CA ALA A 123 8.50 -3.32 -12.24
C ALA A 123 8.96 -2.39 -11.11
N MET A 124 8.04 -1.99 -10.22
CA MET A 124 8.38 -1.16 -9.06
C MET A 124 9.34 -1.87 -8.11
N GLN A 125 9.10 -3.15 -7.81
CA GLN A 125 9.99 -3.95 -6.96
C GLN A 125 11.38 -4.13 -7.58
N SER A 126 11.45 -4.28 -8.91
CA SER A 126 12.71 -4.41 -9.64
C SER A 126 13.59 -3.16 -9.50
N VAL A 127 13.00 -1.96 -9.47
CA VAL A 127 13.74 -0.72 -9.25
C VAL A 127 14.45 -0.74 -7.89
N PHE A 128 13.77 -1.13 -6.82
CA PHE A 128 14.39 -1.27 -5.50
C PHE A 128 15.44 -2.39 -5.48
N ALA A 129 15.14 -3.55 -6.06
CA ALA A 129 16.07 -4.68 -6.13
C ALA A 129 17.39 -4.34 -6.87
N LYS A 130 17.35 -3.40 -7.81
CA LYS A 130 18.53 -2.87 -8.51
C LYS A 130 19.31 -1.81 -7.71
N GLY A 131 18.90 -1.57 -6.46
CA GLY A 131 19.60 -0.66 -5.55
C GLY A 131 19.25 0.82 -5.74
N TYR A 132 18.15 1.15 -6.39
CA TYR A 132 17.64 2.53 -6.46
C TYR A 132 16.69 2.81 -5.31
N SER A 133 16.68 4.04 -4.79
CA SER A 133 15.79 4.45 -3.70
C SER A 133 15.52 5.95 -3.73
N THR A 134 14.35 6.33 -3.28
CA THR A 134 13.99 7.72 -3.01
C THR A 134 14.47 8.15 -1.61
N PRO A 135 14.61 9.45 -1.33
CA PRO A 135 15.19 9.97 -0.09
C PRO A 135 14.50 9.53 1.20
N ASP A 136 13.19 9.23 1.15
CA ASP A 136 12.38 8.79 2.29
C ASP A 136 12.78 7.41 2.82
N LEU A 137 13.28 6.52 1.96
CA LEU A 137 13.61 5.13 2.30
C LEU A 137 15.08 4.91 2.65
N SER A 138 15.96 5.82 2.27
CA SER A 138 17.40 5.59 2.38
C SER A 138 18.14 6.81 2.90
N LYS A 139 19.05 6.56 3.85
CA LYS A 139 20.01 7.58 4.28
C LYS A 139 21.20 7.61 3.31
N PRO A 140 21.82 8.78 3.08
CA PRO A 140 23.06 8.87 2.32
C PRO A 140 24.11 7.88 2.86
N GLY A 141 24.76 7.13 1.96
CA GLY A 141 25.78 6.16 2.33
C GLY A 141 25.28 4.72 2.57
N ALA A 142 23.98 4.44 2.42
CA ALA A 142 23.42 3.10 2.59
C ALA A 142 23.73 2.10 1.45
N GLY A 143 24.64 2.44 0.52
CA GLY A 143 24.99 1.58 -0.61
C GLY A 143 23.96 1.55 -1.74
N VAL A 144 22.93 2.39 -1.67
CA VAL A 144 21.88 2.53 -2.68
C VAL A 144 22.06 3.85 -3.44
N LYS A 145 21.62 3.86 -4.68
CA LYS A 145 21.60 5.07 -5.51
C LYS A 145 20.32 5.85 -5.27
N MET A 146 20.46 7.05 -4.72
CA MET A 146 19.34 7.97 -4.51
C MET A 146 18.86 8.53 -5.84
N ILE A 147 17.56 8.51 -6.06
CA ILE A 147 16.90 8.98 -7.29
C ILE A 147 15.73 9.89 -6.95
N SER A 148 15.36 10.73 -7.91
CA SER A 148 14.20 11.62 -7.81
C SER A 148 12.88 10.90 -8.11
N THR A 149 11.75 11.60 -7.86
CA THR A 149 10.40 11.13 -8.18
C THR A 149 10.27 10.77 -9.66
N SER A 150 10.73 11.66 -10.57
CA SER A 150 10.65 11.44 -12.01
C SER A 150 11.55 10.29 -12.48
N GLU A 151 12.78 10.20 -11.97
CA GLU A 151 13.68 9.10 -12.30
C GLU A 151 13.12 7.75 -11.86
N PHE A 152 12.44 7.68 -10.71
CA PHE A 152 11.77 6.44 -10.28
C PHE A 152 10.71 6.03 -11.32
N GLY A 153 9.86 6.97 -11.75
CA GLY A 153 8.85 6.72 -12.78
C GLY A 153 9.45 6.23 -14.10
N ASP A 154 10.53 6.89 -14.58
CA ASP A 154 11.23 6.48 -15.79
C ASP A 154 11.83 5.08 -15.69
N LEU A 155 12.41 4.72 -14.54
CA LEU A 155 12.92 3.37 -14.29
C LEU A 155 11.80 2.33 -14.30
N VAL A 156 10.64 2.59 -13.67
CA VAL A 156 9.49 1.69 -13.73
C VAL A 156 9.01 1.48 -15.17
N VAL A 157 8.93 2.54 -15.98
CA VAL A 157 8.59 2.43 -17.41
C VAL A 157 9.60 1.57 -18.17
N ASN A 158 10.89 1.72 -17.88
CA ASN A 158 11.92 0.91 -18.52
C ASN A 158 11.84 -0.57 -18.13
N GLU A 159 11.55 -0.87 -16.85
CA GLU A 159 11.31 -2.24 -16.42
C GLU A 159 10.09 -2.85 -17.14
N LEU A 160 8.99 -2.12 -17.22
CA LEU A 160 7.78 -2.58 -17.94
C LEU A 160 8.04 -2.87 -19.41
N LYS A 161 8.82 -2.00 -20.10
CA LYS A 161 9.19 -2.23 -21.51
C LYS A 161 10.05 -3.48 -21.72
N ALA A 162 10.79 -3.91 -20.70
CA ALA A 162 11.63 -5.10 -20.75
C ALA A 162 10.86 -6.40 -20.44
N MET A 163 9.65 -6.30 -19.91
CA MET A 163 8.80 -7.45 -19.61
C MET A 163 8.11 -7.99 -20.88
N PRO A 164 7.76 -9.28 -20.89
CA PRO A 164 6.92 -9.82 -21.95
C PRO A 164 5.59 -9.07 -22.04
N LYS A 165 5.12 -8.83 -23.25
CA LYS A 165 3.77 -8.27 -23.45
C LYS A 165 2.73 -9.30 -23.01
N VAL A 166 1.76 -8.86 -22.23
CA VAL A 166 0.61 -9.66 -21.77
C VAL A 166 -0.52 -9.56 -22.78
#